data_219fd157c1f80c9153234e27a3c409a6
#
_entry.id   219fd157c1f80c9153234e27a3c409a6
#
_cell.length_a   1.000
_cell.length_b   1.000
_cell.length_c   1.000
_cell.angle_alpha   90.00
_cell.angle_beta   90.00
_cell.angle_gamma   90.00
#
_symmetry.space_group_name_H-M   'P 1'
#
loop_
_entity.id
_entity.type
_entity.pdbx_description
1 polymer ?
#
loop_
_entity_poly.entity_id
_entity_poly.type
_entity_poly.pdbx_seq_one_letter_code
_entity_poly.pdbx_strand_id
1 'polypeptide(L)' 'RAVDVRSDVTHWLLQERISEVTAAVVREGLVRFDRLPLVLRLPDLPALAPETRVRVAIGRIDLLAATLECRYAGALGDA' A
#
# COMPACT_ATOMS: atom_id res chain seq x y z
N ARG A 1 -8.83 4.63 4.11
CA ARG A 1 -8.35 5.89 4.70
C ARG A 1 -7.25 6.48 3.82
N ALA A 2 -7.31 7.77 3.60
CA ALA A 2 -6.32 8.46 2.78
C ALA A 2 -5.03 8.65 3.55
N VAL A 3 -3.92 8.49 2.87
CA VAL A 3 -2.59 8.61 3.45
C VAL A 3 -1.81 9.63 2.63
N ASP A 4 -1.07 10.52 3.30
CA ASP A 4 -0.23 11.47 2.61
C ASP A 4 0.96 10.75 2.00
N VAL A 5 1.22 11.03 0.73
CA VAL A 5 2.35 10.43 0.02
C VAL A 5 3.00 11.51 -0.83
N ARG A 6 4.18 11.22 -1.35
CA ARG A 6 4.86 12.16 -2.21
C ARG A 6 4.11 12.25 -3.54
N SER A 7 4.08 13.45 -4.12
CA SER A 7 3.34 13.66 -5.36
C SER A 7 3.91 12.86 -6.53
N ASP A 8 5.22 12.61 -6.56
CA ASP A 8 5.79 11.80 -7.62
C ASP A 8 5.29 10.35 -7.52
N VAL A 9 5.01 9.85 -6.32
CA VAL A 9 4.46 8.51 -6.14
C VAL A 9 3.02 8.46 -6.67
N THR A 10 2.20 9.47 -6.34
CA THR A 10 0.82 9.48 -6.82
C THR A 10 0.75 9.62 -8.34
N HIS A 11 1.62 10.43 -8.92
CA HIS A 11 1.67 10.57 -10.37
C HIS A 11 2.07 9.25 -11.03
N TRP A 12 3.05 8.57 -10.46
CA TRP A 12 3.51 7.31 -11.00
C TRP A 12 2.40 6.26 -10.97
N LEU A 13 1.69 6.18 -9.84
CA LEU A 13 0.59 5.22 -9.70
C LEU A 13 -0.51 5.47 -10.72
N LEU A 14 -0.86 6.74 -10.95
CA LEU A 14 -1.88 7.08 -11.93
C LEU A 14 -1.41 6.82 -13.34
N GLN A 15 -0.18 7.19 -13.64
CA GLN A 15 0.36 7.04 -14.98
C GLN A 15 0.46 5.57 -15.38
N GLU A 16 0.84 4.71 -14.44
CA GLU A 16 0.96 3.29 -14.69
C GLU A 16 -0.36 2.55 -14.50
N ARG A 17 -1.41 3.25 -14.07
CA ARG A 17 -2.73 2.67 -13.83
C ARG A 17 -2.68 1.51 -12.86
N ILE A 18 -1.89 1.68 -11.81
CA ILE A 18 -1.71 0.64 -10.82
C ILE A 18 -2.89 0.68 -9.86
N SER A 19 -3.61 -0.44 -9.76
CA SER A 19 -4.73 -0.56 -8.83
C SER A 19 -4.42 -1.47 -7.66
N GLU A 20 -3.29 -2.17 -7.72
CA GLU A 20 -2.93 -3.11 -6.67
C GLU A 20 -1.42 -3.23 -6.64
N VAL A 21 -0.84 -3.28 -5.44
CA VAL A 21 0.59 -3.44 -5.28
C VAL A 21 0.85 -4.53 -4.26
N THR A 22 2.04 -5.11 -4.30
CA THR A 22 2.46 -6.05 -3.27
C THR A 22 3.29 -5.33 -2.24
N ALA A 23 3.21 -5.79 -1.01
CA ALA A 23 3.93 -5.20 0.09
C ALA A 23 4.31 -6.30 1.07
N ALA A 24 5.25 -5.99 1.94
CA ALA A 24 5.64 -6.91 3.01
C ALA A 24 5.27 -6.31 4.35
N VAL A 25 4.79 -7.13 5.26
CA VAL A 25 4.45 -6.69 6.60
C VAL A 25 5.73 -6.34 7.34
N VAL A 26 5.80 -5.14 7.87
CA VAL A 26 6.94 -4.71 8.68
C VAL A 26 6.68 -5.12 10.13
N ARG A 27 5.50 -4.78 10.62
CA ARG A 27 5.03 -5.17 11.95
C ARG A 27 3.53 -4.93 11.96
N GLU A 28 2.91 -5.12 13.11
CA GLU A 28 1.46 -5.03 13.20
C GLU A 28 0.95 -3.73 12.61
N GLY A 29 0.09 -3.84 11.65
CA GLY A 29 -0.54 -2.69 11.01
C GLY A 29 0.31 -1.92 10.03
N LEU A 30 1.59 -2.26 9.84
CA LEU A 30 2.47 -1.55 8.93
C LEU A 30 2.96 -2.44 7.81
N VAL A 31 2.94 -1.92 6.60
CA VAL A 31 3.46 -2.64 5.43
C VAL A 31 4.43 -1.74 4.67
N ARG A 32 5.40 -2.36 4.02
CA ARG A 32 6.35 -1.67 3.17
C ARG A 32 6.13 -2.12 1.74
N PHE A 33 5.94 -1.18 0.84
CA PHE A 33 5.73 -1.49 -0.56
C PHE A 33 7.02 -2.02 -1.18
N ASP A 34 6.88 -3.01 -2.06
CA ASP A 34 8.05 -3.63 -2.69
C ASP A 34 8.73 -2.70 -3.68
N ARG A 35 7.96 -1.95 -4.45
CA ARG A 35 8.50 -1.15 -5.52
C ARG A 35 8.72 0.30 -5.17
N LEU A 36 8.17 0.74 -4.06
CA LEU A 36 8.23 2.14 -3.66
C LEU A 36 8.83 2.23 -2.27
N PRO A 37 9.64 3.26 -2.00
CA PRO A 37 10.15 3.46 -0.64
C PRO A 37 9.06 4.04 0.23
N LEU A 38 8.01 3.28 0.46
CA LEU A 38 6.82 3.76 1.12
C LEU A 38 6.37 2.76 2.15
N VAL A 39 6.18 3.22 3.38
CA VAL A 39 5.65 2.42 4.48
C VAL A 39 4.30 3.01 4.85
N LEU A 40 3.28 2.19 4.89
CA LEU A 40 1.92 2.64 5.19
C LEU A 40 1.33 1.85 6.34
N ARG A 41 0.42 2.50 7.06
CA ARG A 41 -0.36 1.84 8.06
C ARG A 41 -1.69 1.40 7.43
N LEU A 42 -2.03 0.14 7.59
CA LEU A 42 -3.30 -0.41 7.11
C LEU A 42 -4.12 -0.82 8.33
N PRO A 43 -5.16 -0.05 8.70
CA PRO A 43 -5.94 -0.37 9.89
C PRO A 43 -6.66 -1.71 9.79
N ASP A 44 -6.98 -2.14 8.57
CA ASP A 44 -7.67 -3.41 8.36
C ASP A 44 -6.72 -4.58 8.15
N LEU A 45 -5.43 -4.38 8.31
CA LEU A 45 -4.46 -5.46 8.17
C LEU A 45 -4.60 -6.42 9.35
N PRO A 46 -4.78 -7.72 9.10
CA PRO A 46 -4.83 -8.68 10.20
C PRO A 46 -3.45 -8.87 10.83
N ALA A 47 -3.42 -9.53 11.95
CA ALA A 47 -2.16 -9.81 12.63
C ALA A 47 -1.38 -10.85 11.82
N LEU A 48 -0.36 -10.42 11.15
CA LEU A 48 0.48 -11.28 10.31
C LEU A 48 1.92 -11.17 10.75
N ALA A 49 2.68 -12.22 10.51
CA ALA A 49 4.09 -12.22 10.86
C ALA A 49 4.86 -11.21 10.02
N PRO A 50 5.95 -10.64 10.54
CA PRO A 50 6.81 -9.77 9.74
C PRO A 50 7.28 -10.50 8.47
N GLU A 51 7.45 -9.75 7.41
CA GLU A 51 7.87 -10.24 6.09
C GLU A 51 6.81 -11.03 5.35
N THR A 52 5.61 -11.16 5.90
CA THR A 52 4.50 -11.77 5.16
C THR A 52 4.15 -10.86 3.99
N ARG A 53 4.04 -11.44 2.80
CA ARG A 53 3.70 -10.68 1.60
C ARG A 53 2.19 -10.55 1.50
N VAL A 54 1.74 -9.34 1.20
CA VAL A 54 0.31 -9.07 1.10
C VAL A 54 0.05 -8.24 -0.14
N ARG A 55 -1.21 -8.23 -0.56
CA ARG A 55 -1.66 -7.35 -1.63
C ARG A 55 -2.38 -6.17 -1.01
N VAL A 56 -2.11 -4.99 -1.57
CA VAL A 56 -2.73 -3.75 -1.14
C VAL A 56 -3.47 -3.17 -2.33
N ALA A 57 -4.76 -2.96 -2.20
CA ALA A 57 -5.55 -2.35 -3.25
C ALA A 57 -5.42 -0.83 -3.14
N ILE A 58 -5.18 -0.19 -4.28
CA ILE A 58 -5.10 1.26 -4.36
C ILE A 58 -6.48 1.77 -4.75
N GLY A 59 -7.06 2.56 -3.88
CA GLY A 59 -8.35 3.16 -4.13
C GLY A 59 -8.22 4.52 -4.79
N ARG A 60 -8.65 5.56 -4.09
CA ARG A 60 -8.63 6.91 -4.64
C ARG A 60 -7.24 7.52 -4.51
N ILE A 61 -6.80 8.19 -5.56
CA ILE A 61 -5.57 8.96 -5.55
C ILE A 61 -5.94 10.42 -5.75
N ASP A 62 -5.52 11.27 -4.81
CA ASP A 62 -5.81 12.70 -4.88
C ASP A 62 -4.49 13.43 -5.11
N LEU A 63 -4.32 13.96 -6.32
CA LEU A 63 -3.07 14.63 -6.69
C LEU A 63 -2.91 15.97 -5.98
N LEU A 64 -4.01 16.68 -5.77
CA LEU A 64 -3.93 17.99 -5.14
C LEU A 64 -3.51 17.87 -3.67
N ALA A 65 -4.08 16.92 -2.98
CA ALA A 65 -3.76 16.70 -1.57
C ALA A 65 -2.57 15.80 -1.39
N ALA A 66 -2.08 15.17 -2.45
CA ALA A 66 -1.00 14.17 -2.41
C ALA A 66 -1.36 13.06 -1.42
N THR A 67 -2.57 12.54 -1.54
CA THR A 67 -3.04 11.46 -0.68
C THR A 67 -3.45 10.26 -1.48
N LEU A 68 -3.52 9.14 -0.80
CA LEU A 68 -3.74 7.85 -1.41
C LEU A 68 -4.53 6.99 -0.45
N GLU A 69 -5.60 6.37 -0.94
CA GLU A 69 -6.38 5.42 -0.15
C GLU A 69 -5.95 4.02 -0.50
N CYS A 70 -5.67 3.23 0.53
CA CYS A 70 -5.24 1.86 0.36
C CYS A 70 -6.08 0.94 1.21
N ARG A 71 -6.23 -0.30 0.77
CA ARG A 71 -6.93 -1.33 1.52
C ARG A 71 -6.14 -2.63 1.46
N TYR A 72 -6.25 -3.40 2.54
CA TYR A 72 -5.71 -4.73 2.56
C TYR A 72 -6.55 -5.59 1.61
N ALA A 73 -5.92 -6.22 0.64
CA ALA A 73 -6.61 -7.01 -0.36
C ALA A 73 -6.41 -8.52 -0.19
N GLY A 74 -5.56 -8.91 0.72
CA GLY A 74 -5.34 -10.33 1.00
C GLY A 74 -3.87 -10.67 1.08
N ALA A 75 -3.54 -11.74 1.82
CA ALA A 75 -2.18 -12.21 1.87
C ALA A 75 -1.84 -12.93 0.57
N LEU A 76 -0.62 -12.71 0.08
CA LEU A 76 -0.12 -13.52 -1.00
C LEU A 76 0.23 -14.85 -0.37
N GLY A 77 -0.32 -15.90 -0.85
CA GLY A 77 -0.04 -17.18 -0.28
C GLY A 77 1.45 -17.41 -0.33
N ASP A 78 2.04 -17.85 0.76
CA ASP A 78 3.35 -18.25 0.62
C ASP A 78 3.33 -19.56 0.06
N ALA A 79 3.61 -19.58 -0.98
CA ALA A 79 3.57 -20.78 -1.73
C ALA A 79 4.44 -21.80 -1.09
#